data_a5f29f3bb361aefc9d11ddeee3ca3137
#
_entry.id   a5f29f3bb361aefc9d11ddeee3ca3137
#
_cell.length_a   1.000
_cell.length_b   1.000
_cell.length_c   1.000
_cell.angle_alpha   90.00
_cell.angle_beta   90.00
_cell.angle_gamma   90.00
#
_symmetry.space_group_name_H-M   'P 1'
#
loop_
_entity.id
_entity.type
_entity.pdbx_description
1 polymer ?
#
loop_
_entity_poly.entity_id
_entity_poly.type
_entity_poly.pdbx_seq_one_letter_code
_entity_poly.pdbx_strand_id
1 'polypeptide(L)'
;MAAKSTLPAISPDGNLSRYLDQIRAFPMLEPGEEYMLAKAWKDKGDVAAAHKLVTSHLRLVAKIAMGYRGYGLPVADLISEGNLGMMHAVKKFEPEKGFRLATYAMWWIKAAIQEYILRSWSLVKIGTTAGQKKLFFNLRRIKGQIQAIDDGDLKPEQVTQIATQLDVSEDEVISMNQRMAGNDRSLNVPLSRDNEGVGEWQDWLEDDSQDLSLIHI
;
A
#
# COMPACT_ATOMS: atom_id res chain seq x y z
N MET A 1 15.01 -14.50 -35.04
CA MET A 1 15.33 -14.66 -33.59
C MET A 1 14.45 -13.72 -32.83
N ALA A 2 13.39 -14.21 -32.16
CA ALA A 2 12.52 -13.41 -31.36
C ALA A 2 13.29 -13.03 -30.07
N ALA A 3 13.54 -11.74 -29.86
CA ALA A 3 14.11 -11.23 -28.62
C ALA A 3 13.18 -11.67 -27.46
N LYS A 4 13.68 -12.47 -26.53
CA LYS A 4 12.99 -12.78 -25.28
C LYS A 4 12.76 -11.45 -24.57
N SER A 5 11.55 -10.94 -24.63
CA SER A 5 11.15 -9.76 -23.88
C SER A 5 11.15 -10.15 -22.40
N THR A 6 12.29 -9.96 -21.76
CA THR A 6 12.39 -10.11 -20.31
C THR A 6 11.56 -8.99 -19.68
N LEU A 7 10.58 -9.37 -18.87
CA LEU A 7 9.82 -8.40 -18.09
C LEU A 7 10.79 -7.59 -17.21
N PRO A 8 10.62 -6.26 -17.12
CA PRO A 8 11.45 -5.46 -16.24
C PRO A 8 11.25 -5.92 -14.78
N ALA A 9 12.35 -6.32 -14.13
CA ALA A 9 12.36 -6.75 -12.74
C ALA A 9 12.78 -5.59 -11.84
N ILE A 10 12.10 -5.44 -10.72
CA ILE A 10 12.47 -4.49 -9.67
C ILE A 10 13.45 -5.23 -8.76
N SER A 11 14.72 -4.78 -8.73
CA SER A 11 15.70 -5.28 -7.77
C SER A 11 15.57 -4.55 -6.43
N PRO A 12 15.76 -5.23 -5.29
CA PRO A 12 15.77 -4.60 -3.97
C PRO A 12 16.84 -3.52 -3.82
N ASP A 13 17.95 -3.66 -4.54
CA ASP A 13 19.17 -2.84 -4.41
C ASP A 13 19.15 -1.50 -5.16
N GLY A 14 17.99 -0.87 -5.31
CA GLY A 14 17.97 0.55 -5.66
C GLY A 14 17.85 0.90 -7.15
N ASN A 15 17.45 -0.01 -8.03
CA ASN A 15 17.30 0.25 -9.47
C ASN A 15 15.88 0.71 -9.89
N LEU A 16 15.17 1.45 -8.99
CA LEU A 16 13.86 1.98 -9.32
C LEU A 16 13.91 2.90 -10.56
N SER A 17 14.93 3.74 -10.66
CA SER A 17 15.12 4.62 -11.83
C SER A 17 15.26 3.84 -13.12
N ARG A 18 16.10 2.79 -13.13
CA ARG A 18 16.27 1.90 -14.27
C ARG A 18 14.96 1.20 -14.67
N TYR A 19 14.21 0.72 -13.68
CA TYR A 19 12.89 0.13 -13.92
C TYR A 19 11.94 1.15 -14.56
N LEU A 20 11.88 2.38 -14.03
CA LEU A 20 11.03 3.45 -14.56
C LEU A 20 11.41 3.82 -16.01
N ASP A 21 12.69 3.81 -16.35
CA ASP A 21 13.15 4.06 -17.71
C ASP A 21 12.79 2.91 -18.64
N GLN A 22 12.91 1.66 -18.18
CA GLN A 22 12.51 0.49 -18.96
C GLN A 22 11.00 0.48 -19.27
N ILE A 23 10.15 0.80 -18.29
CA ILE A 23 8.69 0.81 -18.51
C ILE A 23 8.25 1.94 -19.44
N ARG A 24 9.04 3.02 -19.56
CA ARG A 24 8.76 4.10 -20.51
C ARG A 24 8.95 3.68 -21.97
N ALA A 25 9.78 2.69 -22.21
CA ALA A 25 10.04 2.19 -23.57
C ALA A 25 8.86 1.41 -24.17
N PHE A 26 7.93 0.90 -23.35
CA PHE A 26 6.76 0.19 -23.85
C PHE A 26 5.73 1.13 -24.44
N PRO A 27 5.27 0.88 -25.70
CA PRO A 27 4.26 1.70 -26.34
C PRO A 27 2.90 1.55 -25.64
N MET A 28 2.11 2.61 -25.65
CA MET A 28 0.72 2.55 -25.23
C MET A 28 -0.12 1.92 -26.36
N LEU A 29 -1.06 1.06 -25.98
CA LEU A 29 -1.94 0.38 -26.93
C LEU A 29 -3.11 1.28 -27.34
N GLU A 30 -3.45 1.22 -28.63
CA GLU A 30 -4.68 1.78 -29.13
C GLU A 30 -5.90 0.94 -28.72
N PRO A 31 -7.11 1.53 -28.67
CA PRO A 31 -8.33 0.82 -28.24
C PRO A 31 -8.60 -0.47 -29.03
N GLY A 32 -8.35 -0.45 -30.34
CA GLY A 32 -8.54 -1.60 -31.22
C GLY A 32 -7.54 -2.73 -30.93
N GLU A 33 -6.26 -2.37 -30.74
CA GLU A 33 -5.23 -3.35 -30.39
C GLU A 33 -5.49 -3.97 -29.00
N GLU A 34 -5.89 -3.13 -28.02
CA GLU A 34 -6.23 -3.58 -26.68
C GLU A 34 -7.38 -4.61 -26.71
N TYR A 35 -8.41 -4.34 -27.51
CA TYR A 35 -9.54 -5.27 -27.68
C TYR A 35 -9.10 -6.59 -28.30
N MET A 36 -8.31 -6.55 -29.39
CA MET A 36 -7.82 -7.74 -30.06
C MET A 36 -6.94 -8.62 -29.16
N LEU A 37 -6.03 -8.00 -28.42
CA LEU A 37 -5.16 -8.70 -27.47
C LEU A 37 -5.96 -9.29 -26.30
N ALA A 38 -6.93 -8.54 -25.76
CA ALA A 38 -7.78 -9.03 -24.68
C ALA A 38 -8.65 -10.20 -25.13
N LYS A 39 -9.16 -10.17 -26.35
CA LYS A 39 -9.92 -11.27 -26.94
C LYS A 39 -9.02 -12.50 -27.20
N ALA A 40 -7.81 -12.30 -27.74
CA ALA A 40 -6.85 -13.39 -27.94
C ALA A 40 -6.49 -14.08 -26.62
N TRP A 41 -6.31 -13.31 -25.55
CA TRP A 41 -6.09 -13.86 -24.21
C TRP A 41 -7.30 -14.65 -23.70
N LYS A 42 -8.51 -14.08 -23.81
CA LYS A 42 -9.74 -14.71 -23.29
C LYS A 42 -10.13 -15.98 -24.03
N ASP A 43 -10.08 -15.96 -25.36
CA ASP A 43 -10.55 -17.06 -26.22
C ASP A 43 -9.50 -18.17 -26.39
N LYS A 44 -8.23 -17.81 -26.50
CA LYS A 44 -7.13 -18.73 -26.84
C LYS A 44 -6.14 -18.97 -25.72
N GLY A 45 -6.21 -18.20 -24.61
CA GLY A 45 -5.22 -18.25 -23.55
C GLY A 45 -3.83 -17.79 -23.99
N ASP A 46 -3.75 -16.87 -24.98
CA ASP A 46 -2.48 -16.39 -25.51
C ASP A 46 -1.72 -15.57 -24.48
N VAL A 47 -0.70 -16.21 -23.89
CA VAL A 47 0.16 -15.60 -22.87
C VAL A 47 0.94 -14.41 -23.43
N ALA A 48 1.31 -14.41 -24.71
CA ALA A 48 2.03 -13.29 -25.32
C ALA A 48 1.14 -12.05 -25.43
N ALA A 49 -0.15 -12.23 -25.75
CA ALA A 49 -1.14 -11.14 -25.71
C ALA A 49 -1.33 -10.60 -24.30
N ALA A 50 -1.43 -11.45 -23.29
CA ALA A 50 -1.53 -11.02 -21.88
C ALA A 50 -0.28 -10.24 -21.43
N HIS A 51 0.92 -10.69 -21.79
CA HIS A 51 2.17 -9.97 -21.51
C HIS A 51 2.18 -8.59 -22.15
N LYS A 52 1.75 -8.45 -23.40
CA LYS A 52 1.68 -7.17 -24.10
C LYS A 52 0.68 -6.22 -23.43
N LEU A 53 -0.47 -6.74 -22.96
CA LEU A 53 -1.45 -5.96 -22.19
C LEU A 53 -0.86 -5.47 -20.86
N VAL A 54 -0.18 -6.30 -20.10
CA VAL A 54 0.43 -5.93 -18.81
C VAL A 54 1.54 -4.91 -19.02
N THR A 55 2.49 -5.18 -19.95
CA THR A 55 3.66 -4.31 -20.15
C THR A 55 3.29 -2.90 -20.60
N SER A 56 2.28 -2.76 -21.47
CA SER A 56 1.79 -1.44 -21.90
C SER A 56 1.16 -0.61 -20.79
N HIS A 57 0.72 -1.24 -19.68
CA HIS A 57 0.08 -0.58 -18.56
C HIS A 57 0.98 -0.43 -17.31
N LEU A 58 2.25 -0.88 -17.34
CA LEU A 58 3.18 -0.74 -16.19
C LEU A 58 3.38 0.73 -15.78
N ARG A 59 3.35 1.66 -16.73
CA ARG A 59 3.42 3.11 -16.44
C ARG A 59 2.24 3.59 -15.60
N LEU A 60 1.04 3.05 -15.82
CA LEU A 60 -0.15 3.35 -15.02
C LEU A 60 0.03 2.83 -13.59
N VAL A 61 0.54 1.59 -13.44
CA VAL A 61 0.83 1.00 -12.12
C VAL A 61 1.81 1.88 -11.34
N ALA A 62 2.94 2.25 -11.95
CA ALA A 62 3.94 3.10 -11.32
C ALA A 62 3.36 4.47 -10.90
N LYS A 63 2.54 5.10 -11.76
CA LYS A 63 1.87 6.37 -11.45
C LYS A 63 0.94 6.25 -10.24
N ILE A 64 0.16 5.17 -10.15
CA ILE A 64 -0.74 4.94 -9.01
C ILE A 64 0.07 4.66 -7.74
N ALA A 65 1.09 3.79 -7.80
CA ALA A 65 1.93 3.43 -6.67
C ALA A 65 2.66 4.65 -6.06
N MET A 66 3.14 5.57 -6.92
CA MET A 66 3.76 6.83 -6.48
C MET A 66 2.81 7.69 -5.63
N GLY A 67 1.50 7.61 -5.85
CA GLY A 67 0.50 8.30 -5.02
C GLY A 67 0.44 7.79 -3.58
N TYR A 68 0.93 6.58 -3.32
CA TYR A 68 0.93 5.94 -1.99
C TYR A 68 2.29 5.99 -1.28
N ARG A 69 3.30 6.66 -1.82
CA ARG A 69 4.65 6.75 -1.22
C ARG A 69 4.67 7.33 0.19
N GLY A 70 3.64 8.12 0.56
CA GLY A 70 3.54 8.78 1.86
C GLY A 70 3.25 7.85 3.05
N TYR A 71 3.02 6.57 2.81
CA TYR A 71 2.75 5.59 3.88
C TYR A 71 4.02 4.95 4.46
N GLY A 72 5.23 5.37 4.05
CA GLY A 72 6.51 4.90 4.61
C GLY A 72 6.97 3.54 4.09
N LEU A 73 6.26 2.93 3.15
CA LEU A 73 6.65 1.66 2.54
C LEU A 73 7.51 1.88 1.27
N PRO A 74 8.42 0.94 0.94
CA PRO A 74 9.23 1.02 -0.27
C PRO A 74 8.37 1.09 -1.53
N VAL A 75 8.64 2.07 -2.40
CA VAL A 75 7.87 2.26 -3.64
C VAL A 75 7.99 1.05 -4.57
N ALA A 76 9.12 0.36 -4.55
CA ALA A 76 9.35 -0.86 -5.31
C ALA A 76 8.33 -1.95 -4.96
N ASP A 77 8.04 -2.12 -3.67
CA ASP A 77 7.06 -3.10 -3.19
C ASP A 77 5.65 -2.71 -3.59
N LEU A 78 5.30 -1.42 -3.47
CA LEU A 78 4.01 -0.88 -3.91
C LEU A 78 3.78 -1.11 -5.42
N ILE A 79 4.83 -0.95 -6.24
CA ILE A 79 4.75 -1.23 -7.66
C ILE A 79 4.57 -2.74 -7.91
N SER A 80 5.29 -3.59 -7.19
CA SER A 80 5.20 -5.05 -7.33
C SER A 80 3.80 -5.55 -7.01
N GLU A 81 3.20 -5.09 -5.91
CA GLU A 81 1.81 -5.41 -5.56
C GLU A 81 0.81 -4.80 -6.55
N GLY A 82 1.07 -3.59 -7.04
CA GLY A 82 0.29 -2.99 -8.11
C GLY A 82 0.32 -3.80 -9.40
N ASN A 83 1.47 -4.41 -9.75
CA ASN A 83 1.60 -5.30 -10.90
C ASN A 83 0.78 -6.59 -10.72
N LEU A 84 0.72 -7.15 -9.49
CA LEU A 84 -0.18 -8.27 -9.19
C LEU A 84 -1.65 -7.88 -9.40
N GLY A 85 -2.04 -6.68 -8.94
CA GLY A 85 -3.36 -6.12 -9.20
C GLY A 85 -3.65 -5.98 -10.70
N MET A 86 -2.68 -5.50 -11.49
CA MET A 86 -2.80 -5.40 -12.95
C MET A 86 -2.99 -6.78 -13.60
N MET A 87 -2.24 -7.80 -13.18
CA MET A 87 -2.41 -9.16 -13.68
C MET A 87 -3.78 -9.74 -13.35
N HIS A 88 -4.31 -9.48 -12.15
CA HIS A 88 -5.68 -9.85 -11.79
C HIS A 88 -6.72 -9.15 -12.68
N ALA A 89 -6.50 -7.86 -12.99
CA ALA A 89 -7.37 -7.12 -13.89
C ALA A 89 -7.39 -7.76 -15.28
N VAL A 90 -6.22 -8.06 -15.87
CA VAL A 90 -6.12 -8.69 -17.20
C VAL A 90 -6.83 -10.05 -17.25
N LYS A 91 -6.71 -10.86 -16.18
CA LYS A 91 -7.39 -12.17 -16.09
C LYS A 91 -8.93 -12.05 -16.08
N LYS A 92 -9.47 -11.00 -15.49
CA LYS A 92 -10.92 -10.81 -15.31
C LYS A 92 -11.51 -9.78 -16.28
N PHE A 93 -10.71 -9.21 -17.16
CA PHE A 93 -11.16 -8.19 -18.08
C PHE A 93 -12.08 -8.77 -19.17
N GLU A 94 -13.20 -8.09 -19.42
CA GLU A 94 -14.16 -8.41 -20.46
C GLU A 94 -14.19 -7.29 -21.50
N PRO A 95 -13.52 -7.49 -22.66
CA PRO A 95 -13.42 -6.45 -23.68
C PRO A 95 -14.76 -6.12 -24.33
N GLU A 96 -15.73 -7.06 -24.31
CA GLU A 96 -17.05 -6.88 -24.91
C GLU A 96 -17.91 -5.81 -24.20
N LYS A 97 -17.58 -5.47 -22.94
CA LYS A 97 -18.28 -4.41 -22.21
C LYS A 97 -17.97 -2.98 -22.69
N GLY A 98 -17.06 -2.82 -23.64
CA GLY A 98 -16.73 -1.53 -24.26
C GLY A 98 -15.91 -0.56 -23.39
N PHE A 99 -15.47 -0.96 -22.19
CA PHE A 99 -14.62 -0.14 -21.34
C PHE A 99 -13.14 -0.38 -21.62
N ARG A 100 -12.29 0.65 -21.40
CA ARG A 100 -10.85 0.53 -21.49
C ARG A 100 -10.28 -0.30 -20.32
N LEU A 101 -9.29 -1.14 -20.61
CA LEU A 101 -8.58 -1.93 -19.61
C LEU A 101 -7.98 -1.02 -18.51
N ALA A 102 -7.44 0.13 -18.87
CA ALA A 102 -6.88 1.09 -17.91
C ALA A 102 -7.89 1.50 -16.83
N THR A 103 -9.14 1.76 -17.20
CA THR A 103 -10.21 2.16 -16.26
C THR A 103 -10.55 1.01 -15.31
N TYR A 104 -10.66 -0.20 -15.82
CA TYR A 104 -10.96 -1.39 -15.04
C TYR A 104 -9.76 -1.77 -14.13
N ALA A 105 -8.56 -1.77 -14.67
CA ALA A 105 -7.34 -2.13 -13.94
C ALA A 105 -7.03 -1.17 -12.78
N MET A 106 -7.37 0.11 -12.92
CA MET A 106 -7.13 1.10 -11.86
C MET A 106 -7.76 0.69 -10.52
N TRP A 107 -8.93 0.07 -10.51
CA TRP A 107 -9.57 -0.43 -9.30
C TRP A 107 -8.80 -1.59 -8.67
N TRP A 108 -8.35 -2.55 -9.48
CA TRP A 108 -7.58 -3.71 -9.03
C TRP A 108 -6.20 -3.30 -8.51
N ILE A 109 -5.52 -2.39 -9.21
CA ILE A 109 -4.22 -1.86 -8.81
C ILE A 109 -4.32 -1.16 -7.46
N LYS A 110 -5.30 -0.25 -7.30
CA LYS A 110 -5.53 0.45 -6.03
C LYS A 110 -5.86 -0.52 -4.91
N ALA A 111 -6.74 -1.49 -5.15
CA ALA A 111 -7.13 -2.48 -4.14
C ALA A 111 -5.92 -3.31 -3.68
N ALA A 112 -5.08 -3.80 -4.59
CA ALA A 112 -3.89 -4.57 -4.26
C ALA A 112 -2.88 -3.75 -3.44
N ILE A 113 -2.61 -2.51 -3.86
CA ILE A 113 -1.70 -1.60 -3.13
C ILE A 113 -2.25 -1.28 -1.73
N GLN A 114 -3.54 -0.97 -1.61
CA GLN A 114 -4.15 -0.65 -0.33
C GLN A 114 -4.17 -1.85 0.62
N GLU A 115 -4.43 -3.05 0.11
CA GLU A 115 -4.36 -4.27 0.89
C GLU A 115 -2.95 -4.53 1.41
N TYR A 116 -1.94 -4.35 0.56
CA TYR A 116 -0.54 -4.47 0.95
C TYR A 116 -0.16 -3.46 2.05
N ILE A 117 -0.56 -2.18 1.90
CA ILE A 117 -0.29 -1.15 2.89
C ILE A 117 -0.90 -1.53 4.24
N LEU A 118 -2.17 -1.92 4.30
CA LEU A 118 -2.84 -2.30 5.55
C LEU A 118 -2.20 -3.52 6.23
N ARG A 119 -1.57 -4.41 5.46
CA ARG A 119 -0.89 -5.60 5.98
C ARG A 119 0.52 -5.32 6.47
N SER A 120 1.23 -4.39 5.81
CA SER A 120 2.67 -4.19 5.99
C SER A 120 3.03 -2.90 6.73
N TRP A 121 2.05 -2.03 7.01
CA TRP A 121 2.30 -0.74 7.66
C TRP A 121 2.70 -0.87 9.13
N SER A 122 2.14 -1.83 9.85
CA SER A 122 2.42 -2.10 11.27
C SER A 122 2.37 -3.59 11.56
N LEU A 123 3.12 -4.05 12.57
CA LEU A 123 3.07 -5.42 13.09
C LEU A 123 1.68 -5.76 13.63
N VAL A 124 1.01 -4.79 14.25
CA VAL A 124 -0.37 -4.93 14.70
C VAL A 124 -1.32 -4.60 13.57
N LYS A 125 -2.12 -5.57 13.16
CA LYS A 125 -3.06 -5.43 12.04
C LYS A 125 -4.02 -4.26 12.25
N ILE A 126 -4.03 -3.34 11.28
CA ILE A 126 -4.88 -2.16 11.25
C ILE A 126 -5.97 -2.33 10.18
N GLY A 127 -7.12 -1.70 10.40
CA GLY A 127 -8.17 -1.67 9.38
C GLY A 127 -8.91 -2.99 9.20
N THR A 128 -9.37 -3.60 10.29
CA THR A 128 -10.18 -4.82 10.25
C THR A 128 -11.60 -4.56 9.73
N THR A 129 -12.18 -3.38 10.05
CA THR A 129 -13.50 -2.97 9.58
C THR A 129 -13.43 -2.06 8.34
N ALA A 130 -14.54 -1.94 7.61
CA ALA A 130 -14.65 -1.04 6.47
C ALA A 130 -14.47 0.44 6.88
N GLY A 131 -15.02 0.84 8.05
CA GLY A 131 -14.86 2.17 8.62
C GLY A 131 -13.40 2.50 8.92
N GLN A 132 -12.68 1.58 9.59
CA GLN A 132 -11.26 1.75 9.89
C GLN A 132 -10.39 1.87 8.64
N LYS A 133 -10.67 1.08 7.58
CA LYS A 133 -9.97 1.22 6.28
C LYS A 133 -10.20 2.58 5.66
N LYS A 134 -11.47 3.03 5.64
CA LYS A 134 -11.86 4.33 5.12
C LYS A 134 -11.16 5.45 5.89
N LEU A 135 -11.13 5.33 7.21
CA LEU A 135 -10.49 6.28 8.12
C LEU A 135 -8.97 6.33 7.88
N PHE A 136 -8.28 5.19 7.85
CA PHE A 136 -6.83 5.10 7.64
C PHE A 136 -6.37 5.84 6.36
N PHE A 137 -7.07 5.64 5.23
CA PHE A 137 -6.67 6.28 3.97
C PHE A 137 -7.09 7.74 3.83
N ASN A 138 -8.12 8.19 4.57
CA ASN A 138 -8.63 9.55 4.44
C ASN A 138 -8.21 10.49 5.58
N LEU A 139 -7.87 9.97 6.77
CA LEU A 139 -7.56 10.77 7.94
C LEU A 139 -6.48 11.82 7.67
N ARG A 140 -5.35 11.39 7.07
CA ARG A 140 -4.24 12.29 6.77
C ARG A 140 -4.63 13.42 5.80
N ARG A 141 -5.42 13.10 4.78
CA ARG A 141 -5.93 14.09 3.82
C ARG A 141 -6.86 15.09 4.48
N ILE A 142 -7.78 14.60 5.34
CA ILE A 142 -8.76 15.45 6.03
C ILE A 142 -8.05 16.32 7.07
N LYS A 143 -7.10 15.80 7.85
CA LYS A 143 -6.26 16.59 8.76
C LYS A 143 -5.60 17.76 8.01
N GLY A 144 -5.03 17.52 6.84
CA GLY A 144 -4.45 18.58 6.01
C GLY A 144 -5.47 19.61 5.52
N GLN A 145 -6.71 19.22 5.26
CA GLN A 145 -7.79 20.15 4.85
C GLN A 145 -8.31 21.03 6.00
N ILE A 146 -8.35 20.47 7.21
CA ILE A 146 -8.82 21.17 8.44
C ILE A 146 -7.71 22.05 9.03
N GLN A 147 -6.52 22.09 8.39
CA GLN A 147 -5.35 22.80 8.92
C GLN A 147 -4.92 22.32 10.32
N ALA A 148 -5.22 21.09 10.66
CA ALA A 148 -4.64 20.42 11.81
C ALA A 148 -3.15 20.14 11.50
N ILE A 149 -2.33 21.19 11.62
CA ILE A 149 -0.92 21.20 11.21
C ILE A 149 -0.04 20.44 12.20
N ASP A 150 -0.48 20.36 13.45
CA ASP A 150 0.24 19.63 14.49
C ASP A 150 -0.02 18.12 14.39
N ASP A 151 1.07 17.34 14.43
CA ASP A 151 1.01 15.88 14.58
C ASP A 151 0.52 15.43 15.97
N GLY A 152 0.05 16.39 16.79
CA GLY A 152 -0.51 16.18 18.11
C GLY A 152 -1.96 15.68 18.12
N ASP A 153 -2.53 15.68 19.31
CA ASP A 153 -3.90 15.27 19.54
C ASP A 153 -4.90 16.18 18.83
N LEU A 154 -5.90 15.56 18.20
CA LEU A 154 -6.98 16.29 17.55
C LEU A 154 -7.86 16.98 18.59
N LYS A 155 -8.29 18.22 18.32
CA LYS A 155 -9.28 18.91 19.16
C LYS A 155 -10.64 18.21 19.04
N PRO A 156 -11.47 18.21 20.10
CA PRO A 156 -12.79 17.56 20.07
C PRO A 156 -13.65 17.95 18.87
N GLU A 157 -13.66 19.25 18.51
CA GLU A 157 -14.41 19.75 17.35
C GLU A 157 -13.94 19.13 16.02
N GLN A 158 -12.62 18.91 15.88
CA GLN A 158 -12.03 18.29 14.70
C GLN A 158 -12.36 16.80 14.65
N VAL A 159 -12.38 16.11 15.78
CA VAL A 159 -12.79 14.71 15.89
C VAL A 159 -14.22 14.54 15.43
N THR A 160 -15.16 15.35 15.95
CA THR A 160 -16.57 15.32 15.56
C THR A 160 -16.76 15.61 14.07
N GLN A 161 -16.01 16.58 13.51
CA GLN A 161 -16.04 16.90 12.09
C GLN A 161 -15.57 15.73 11.21
N ILE A 162 -14.46 15.08 11.60
CA ILE A 162 -13.92 13.91 10.87
C ILE A 162 -14.89 12.73 10.97
N ALA A 163 -15.43 12.47 12.17
CA ALA A 163 -16.38 11.40 12.44
C ALA A 163 -17.64 11.55 11.55
N THR A 164 -18.20 12.75 11.49
CA THR A 164 -19.36 13.05 10.64
C THR A 164 -19.05 12.92 9.15
N GLN A 165 -17.89 13.40 8.70
CA GLN A 165 -17.51 13.37 7.28
C GLN A 165 -17.26 11.95 6.78
N LEU A 166 -16.72 11.08 7.65
CA LEU A 166 -16.37 9.70 7.28
C LEU A 166 -17.43 8.68 7.70
N ASP A 167 -18.47 9.10 8.43
CA ASP A 167 -19.49 8.21 8.97
C ASP A 167 -18.86 7.07 9.81
N VAL A 168 -18.11 7.47 10.84
CA VAL A 168 -17.40 6.59 11.80
C VAL A 168 -17.59 7.16 13.22
N SER A 169 -17.33 6.34 14.24
CA SER A 169 -17.41 6.80 15.63
C SER A 169 -16.23 7.72 16.00
N GLU A 170 -16.44 8.62 16.96
CA GLU A 170 -15.39 9.51 17.48
C GLU A 170 -14.24 8.71 18.11
N ASP A 171 -14.56 7.63 18.83
CA ASP A 171 -13.58 6.74 19.44
C ASP A 171 -12.68 6.07 18.39
N GLU A 172 -13.25 5.67 17.24
CA GLU A 172 -12.46 5.12 16.13
C GLU A 172 -11.50 6.17 15.55
N VAL A 173 -11.92 7.44 15.47
CA VAL A 173 -11.06 8.55 14.99
C VAL A 173 -9.91 8.77 15.95
N ILE A 174 -10.16 8.84 17.25
CA ILE A 174 -9.14 9.04 18.30
C ILE A 174 -8.15 7.86 18.28
N SER A 175 -8.65 6.63 18.33
CA SER A 175 -7.83 5.43 18.30
C SER A 175 -6.95 5.34 17.04
N MET A 176 -7.50 5.67 15.88
CA MET A 176 -6.74 5.68 14.64
C MET A 176 -5.69 6.79 14.61
N ASN A 177 -6.03 7.98 15.13
CA ASN A 177 -5.08 9.09 15.21
C ASN A 177 -3.87 8.72 16.09
N GLN A 178 -4.09 8.11 17.25
CA GLN A 178 -3.02 7.66 18.15
C GLN A 178 -2.13 6.60 17.47
N ARG A 179 -2.73 5.63 16.79
CA ARG A 179 -1.97 4.59 16.04
C ARG A 179 -1.15 5.17 14.90
N MET A 180 -1.64 6.22 14.23
CA MET A 180 -0.94 6.85 13.11
C MET A 180 0.08 7.90 13.53
N ALA A 181 0.12 8.30 14.80
CA ALA A 181 1.05 9.29 15.33
C ALA A 181 2.51 8.78 15.38
N GLY A 182 2.73 7.48 15.42
CA GLY A 182 4.06 6.89 15.45
C GLY A 182 4.13 5.56 14.71
N ASN A 183 5.31 5.25 14.17
CA ASN A 183 5.60 3.94 13.63
C ASN A 183 6.02 2.99 14.76
N ASP A 184 5.93 1.67 14.49
CA ASP A 184 6.44 0.65 15.40
C ASP A 184 7.91 0.92 15.71
N ARG A 185 8.27 0.89 16.99
CA ARG A 185 9.64 1.11 17.46
C ARG A 185 10.28 -0.23 17.79
N SER A 186 11.58 -0.37 17.47
CA SER A 186 12.34 -1.53 17.90
C SER A 186 12.65 -1.44 19.40
N LEU A 187 12.43 -2.54 20.12
CA LEU A 187 12.78 -2.66 21.54
C LEU A 187 14.29 -2.82 21.77
N ASN A 188 15.05 -3.18 20.73
CA ASN A 188 16.51 -3.35 20.78
C ASN A 188 17.26 -2.03 20.57
N VAL A 189 16.57 -0.89 20.58
CA VAL A 189 17.25 0.41 20.51
C VAL A 189 17.84 0.74 21.88
N PRO A 190 19.16 1.09 21.97
CA PRO A 190 19.77 1.49 23.23
C PRO A 190 19.10 2.77 23.77
N LEU A 191 18.94 2.84 25.08
CA LEU A 191 18.30 3.95 25.80
C LEU A 191 19.06 5.28 25.68
N SER A 192 20.38 5.23 25.52
CA SER A 192 21.23 6.41 25.33
C SER A 192 22.19 6.21 24.16
N ARG A 193 22.40 7.27 23.38
CA ARG A 193 23.38 7.28 22.28
C ARG A 193 24.84 7.44 22.75
N ASP A 194 25.06 7.94 23.96
CA ASP A 194 26.37 8.38 24.42
C ASP A 194 27.07 7.42 25.41
N ASN A 195 26.40 6.35 25.86
CA ASN A 195 27.00 5.39 26.80
C ASN A 195 26.92 3.97 26.24
N GLU A 196 28.06 3.40 25.89
CA GLU A 196 28.25 1.96 25.72
C GLU A 196 27.95 1.27 27.07
N GLY A 197 26.81 0.59 27.19
CA GLY A 197 26.47 -0.18 28.41
C GLY A 197 25.14 0.19 29.06
N VAL A 198 24.39 1.15 28.50
CA VAL A 198 23.02 1.42 28.93
C VAL A 198 22.11 0.42 28.22
N GLY A 199 21.30 -0.33 29.00
CA GLY A 199 20.39 -1.36 28.51
C GLY A 199 19.50 -0.94 27.35
N GLU A 200 18.87 -1.88 26.70
CA GLU A 200 17.91 -1.69 25.63
C GLU A 200 16.53 -1.39 26.20
N TRP A 201 15.62 -0.84 25.37
CA TRP A 201 14.23 -0.61 25.77
C TRP A 201 13.52 -1.87 26.27
N GLN A 202 13.91 -3.06 25.77
CA GLN A 202 13.35 -4.34 26.23
C GLN A 202 13.67 -4.65 27.69
N ASP A 203 14.81 -4.18 28.22
CA ASP A 203 15.23 -4.44 29.60
C ASP A 203 14.35 -3.69 30.63
N TRP A 204 13.57 -2.72 30.17
CA TRP A 204 12.65 -1.92 31.00
C TRP A 204 11.22 -2.41 30.97
N LEU A 205 10.94 -3.46 30.18
CA LEU A 205 9.60 -4.05 30.16
C LEU A 205 9.43 -4.91 31.41
N GLU A 206 8.53 -4.49 32.27
CA GLU A 206 8.13 -5.28 33.45
C GLU A 206 7.19 -6.40 32.97
N ASP A 207 7.39 -7.59 33.51
CA ASP A 207 6.47 -8.70 33.36
C ASP A 207 5.36 -8.59 34.41
N ASP A 208 4.14 -8.27 33.98
CA ASP A 208 2.95 -8.22 34.85
C ASP A 208 2.47 -9.62 35.29
N SER A 209 3.11 -10.69 34.86
CA SER A 209 2.77 -12.03 35.31
C SER A 209 3.06 -12.16 36.80
N GLN A 210 2.06 -12.64 37.56
CA GLN A 210 2.25 -12.91 38.98
C GLN A 210 3.39 -13.90 39.19
N ASP A 211 4.42 -13.46 39.89
CA ASP A 211 5.55 -14.30 40.22
C ASP A 211 5.06 -15.47 41.08
N LEU A 212 4.97 -16.67 40.49
CA LEU A 212 4.55 -17.90 41.15
C LEU A 212 5.44 -18.27 42.33
N SER A 213 6.63 -17.69 42.47
CA SER A 213 7.54 -17.91 43.58
C SER A 213 6.99 -17.37 44.91
N LEU A 214 6.08 -16.37 44.88
CA LEU A 214 5.45 -15.83 46.07
C LEU A 214 4.23 -16.61 46.56
N ILE A 215 3.75 -17.59 45.81
CA ILE A 215 2.57 -18.42 46.18
C ILE A 215 2.94 -19.49 47.22
N HIS A 216 4.23 -19.83 47.39
CA HIS A 216 4.70 -20.86 48.31
C HIS A 216 5.20 -20.37 49.66
N ILE A 217 5.01 -19.11 50.01
CA ILE A 217 5.32 -18.57 51.33
C ILE A 217 4.02 -18.38 52.13
#